data_8e65bb42ae5b8bd806c5eeecad8e3980
#
_entry.id   8e65bb42ae5b8bd806c5eeecad8e3980
#
_cell.length_a   1.000
_cell.length_b   1.000
_cell.length_c   1.000
_cell.angle_alpha   90.00
_cell.angle_beta   90.00
_cell.angle_gamma   90.00
#
_symmetry.space_group_name_H-M   'P 1'
#
loop_
_entity.id
_entity.type
_entity.pdbx_description
1 polymer ?
#
loop_
_entity_poly.entity_id
_entity_poly.type
_entity_poly.pdbx_seq_one_letter_code
_entity_poly.pdbx_strand_id
1 'polypeptide(L)'
;MPCPVYSPSAPAWLLVYCWFKELTVTNIRPPAVAGMFYPGNPAELITTVDALLATAKPINESAPKVLIVPHAGYIYSGSTAAMAYACLAPLHQQIKRVILLGPTHRVAVNGIAVPEASAFATPLGNIPLDLDTIAQLRDLPQIVFSDRVHAQEHSLEVHLPFLQRVLGDFKLVPLAVGETSPQAVAEVLNRLWGGPETLIVISSDLSHFQNYSAAQQVDRNTCQHILQLDAHIQPQHACGAFPLNGLLLAAQQRGLTPQLIHLCNSGDTAGDKSRVVGYASFAFYEPDHD
;
A
#
# COMPACT_ATOMS: atom_id res chain seq x y z
N MET A 1 -24.00 -38.56 41.05
CA MET A 1 -23.39 -39.12 39.84
C MET A 1 -21.93 -39.40 40.15
N PRO A 2 -21.40 -40.62 39.96
CA PRO A 2 -20.10 -41.00 40.46
C PRO A 2 -18.96 -40.51 39.54
N CYS A 3 -17.86 -40.11 40.17
CA CYS A 3 -16.58 -39.81 39.51
C CYS A 3 -16.06 -41.03 38.72
N PRO A 4 -15.41 -40.84 37.55
CA PRO A 4 -14.75 -41.94 36.88
C PRO A 4 -13.42 -42.30 37.59
N VAL A 5 -13.23 -43.59 37.74
CA VAL A 5 -12.07 -44.26 38.36
C VAL A 5 -10.84 -44.07 37.53
N TYR A 6 -9.76 -43.63 38.16
CA TYR A 6 -8.43 -43.44 37.59
C TYR A 6 -7.76 -44.79 37.27
N SER A 7 -7.40 -45.07 36.03
CA SER A 7 -6.58 -46.21 35.63
C SER A 7 -5.09 -45.83 35.55
N PRO A 8 -4.16 -46.49 36.27
CA PRO A 8 -2.76 -46.09 36.39
C PRO A 8 -1.84 -46.74 35.34
N SER A 9 -2.11 -46.60 34.04
CA SER A 9 -1.25 -47.22 33.02
C SER A 9 -1.04 -46.38 31.76
N ALA A 10 -1.11 -45.08 31.81
CA ALA A 10 -0.68 -44.22 30.71
C ALA A 10 0.75 -43.69 31.00
N PRO A 11 1.73 -43.86 30.10
CA PRO A 11 3.09 -43.38 30.34
C PRO A 11 3.14 -41.86 30.38
N ALA A 12 3.92 -41.31 31.35
CA ALA A 12 4.00 -39.89 31.68
C ALA A 12 4.42 -38.94 30.51
N TRP A 13 4.89 -39.48 29.37
CA TRP A 13 5.27 -38.71 28.21
C TRP A 13 4.07 -38.30 27.33
N LEU A 14 2.89 -38.91 27.52
CA LEU A 14 1.66 -38.53 26.76
C LEU A 14 0.99 -37.26 27.30
N LEU A 15 1.33 -36.78 28.49
CA LEU A 15 0.77 -35.57 29.10
C LEU A 15 1.52 -34.27 28.76
N VAL A 16 2.65 -34.38 28.06
CA VAL A 16 3.46 -33.20 27.66
C VAL A 16 3.04 -32.64 26.30
N TYR A 17 2.25 -33.39 25.51
CA TYR A 17 1.86 -32.97 24.15
C TYR A 17 0.67 -32.01 24.06
N CYS A 18 -0.02 -31.69 25.14
CA CYS A 18 -1.22 -30.86 25.10
C CYS A 18 -1.06 -29.40 25.57
N TRP A 19 0.17 -28.93 25.85
CA TRP A 19 0.36 -27.58 26.41
C TRP A 19 1.35 -26.69 25.65
N PHE A 20 1.80 -27.08 24.46
CA PHE A 20 2.38 -26.12 23.51
C PHE A 20 1.25 -25.57 22.64
N LYS A 21 0.36 -24.74 23.20
CA LYS A 21 -0.14 -23.62 22.43
C LYS A 21 1.11 -22.81 22.08
N GLU A 22 1.53 -22.89 20.82
CA GLU A 22 2.52 -21.98 20.28
C GLU A 22 2.09 -20.57 20.70
N LEU A 23 2.84 -19.99 21.63
CA LEU A 23 2.87 -18.55 21.82
C LEU A 23 3.43 -18.04 20.50
N THR A 24 2.57 -17.81 19.52
CA THR A 24 2.90 -17.04 18.33
C THR A 24 3.28 -15.67 18.88
N VAL A 25 4.58 -15.44 19.01
CA VAL A 25 5.10 -14.09 19.23
C VAL A 25 4.59 -13.29 18.04
N THR A 26 3.53 -12.51 18.27
CA THR A 26 2.97 -11.63 17.24
C THR A 26 4.01 -10.54 17.00
N ASN A 27 4.86 -10.74 16.00
CA ASN A 27 5.79 -9.71 15.53
C ASN A 27 4.95 -8.64 14.81
N ILE A 28 4.72 -7.50 15.49
CA ILE A 28 3.95 -6.39 14.92
C ILE A 28 4.92 -5.27 14.56
N ARG A 29 4.88 -4.82 13.32
CA ARG A 29 5.64 -3.66 12.88
C ARG A 29 5.00 -2.38 13.46
N PRO A 30 5.70 -1.64 14.36
CA PRO A 30 5.20 -0.39 14.92
C PRO A 30 5.16 0.72 13.85
N PRO A 31 4.33 1.79 14.04
CA PRO A 31 4.35 2.94 13.13
C PRO A 31 5.71 3.67 13.22
N ALA A 32 6.27 4.03 12.06
CA ALA A 32 7.55 4.72 11.97
C ALA A 32 7.41 6.24 11.84
N VAL A 33 6.27 6.72 11.30
CA VAL A 33 6.08 8.16 10.97
C VAL A 33 4.81 8.77 11.58
N ALA A 34 4.15 8.07 12.51
CA ALA A 34 3.07 8.65 13.31
C ALA A 34 3.57 9.85 14.13
N GLY A 35 2.81 10.94 14.13
CA GLY A 35 3.21 12.23 14.74
C GLY A 35 4.15 13.08 13.87
N MET A 36 4.55 12.58 12.68
CA MET A 36 5.41 13.31 11.73
C MET A 36 4.74 13.49 10.36
N PHE A 37 4.29 12.41 9.72
CA PHE A 37 3.63 12.45 8.42
C PHE A 37 2.11 12.56 8.55
N TYR A 38 1.57 12.08 9.66
CA TYR A 38 0.16 12.13 10.02
C TYR A 38 0.03 12.20 11.55
N PRO A 39 -1.11 12.64 12.12
CA PRO A 39 -1.29 12.74 13.57
C PRO A 39 -1.02 11.43 14.31
N GLY A 40 -0.24 11.49 15.39
CA GLY A 40 0.05 10.35 16.25
C GLY A 40 -1.08 10.03 17.25
N ASN A 41 -1.95 11.01 17.53
CA ASN A 41 -3.12 10.80 18.38
C ASN A 41 -4.26 10.18 17.56
N PRO A 42 -4.89 9.07 18.02
CA PRO A 42 -5.96 8.39 17.28
C PRO A 42 -7.16 9.27 16.93
N ALA A 43 -7.64 10.08 17.88
CA ALA A 43 -8.82 10.92 17.66
C ALA A 43 -8.54 12.05 16.66
N GLU A 44 -7.37 12.67 16.75
CA GLU A 44 -6.91 13.68 15.80
C GLU A 44 -6.73 13.08 14.40
N LEU A 45 -6.16 11.87 14.31
CA LEU A 45 -5.96 11.18 13.04
C LEU A 45 -7.29 10.86 12.37
N ILE A 46 -8.28 10.33 13.11
CA ILE A 46 -9.63 10.10 12.61
C ILE A 46 -10.23 11.39 12.06
N THR A 47 -10.20 12.46 12.86
CA THR A 47 -10.75 13.77 12.45
C THR A 47 -10.07 14.29 11.19
N THR A 48 -8.75 14.16 11.08
CA THR A 48 -7.97 14.62 9.94
C THR A 48 -8.32 13.82 8.67
N VAL A 49 -8.33 12.50 8.76
CA VAL A 49 -8.63 11.63 7.60
C VAL A 49 -10.09 11.83 7.15
N ASP A 50 -11.03 11.87 8.08
CA ASP A 50 -12.45 12.08 7.77
C ASP A 50 -12.70 13.44 7.12
N ALA A 51 -12.04 14.51 7.59
CA ALA A 51 -12.13 15.84 6.98
C ALA A 51 -11.58 15.85 5.55
N LEU A 52 -10.45 15.17 5.29
CA LEU A 52 -9.89 15.04 3.96
C LEU A 52 -10.83 14.26 3.02
N LEU A 53 -11.36 13.13 3.48
CA LEU A 53 -12.30 12.31 2.70
C LEU A 53 -13.62 13.06 2.42
N ALA A 54 -14.13 13.85 3.37
CA ALA A 54 -15.37 14.62 3.19
C ALA A 54 -15.28 15.70 2.10
N THR A 55 -14.07 16.20 1.82
CA THR A 55 -13.83 17.17 0.75
C THR A 55 -13.59 16.52 -0.62
N ALA A 56 -13.30 15.23 -0.65
CA ALA A 56 -13.02 14.49 -1.86
C ALA A 56 -14.32 14.11 -2.59
N LYS A 57 -14.33 14.29 -3.90
CA LYS A 57 -15.46 13.87 -4.76
C LYS A 57 -15.00 12.71 -5.63
N PRO A 58 -15.64 11.53 -5.56
CA PRO A 58 -15.41 10.47 -6.51
C PRO A 58 -15.63 10.94 -7.95
N ILE A 59 -14.72 10.56 -8.85
CA ILE A 59 -14.80 10.99 -10.27
C ILE A 59 -15.64 10.01 -11.09
N ASN A 60 -15.75 8.75 -10.63
CA ASN A 60 -16.45 7.69 -11.34
C ASN A 60 -17.23 6.83 -10.34
N GLU A 61 -18.31 6.19 -10.79
CA GLU A 61 -19.09 5.23 -10.02
C GLU A 61 -18.53 3.80 -10.14
N SER A 62 -17.66 3.56 -11.13
CA SER A 62 -17.02 2.25 -11.33
C SER A 62 -16.00 1.94 -10.25
N ALA A 63 -15.88 0.67 -9.91
CA ALA A 63 -14.95 0.15 -8.92
C ALA A 63 -13.51 0.12 -9.48
N PRO A 64 -12.54 0.87 -8.94
CA PRO A 64 -11.16 0.77 -9.38
C PRO A 64 -10.52 -0.54 -8.88
N LYS A 65 -9.77 -1.21 -9.75
CA LYS A 65 -8.92 -2.35 -9.40
C LYS A 65 -7.59 -1.92 -8.81
N VAL A 66 -7.04 -0.81 -9.31
CA VAL A 66 -5.74 -0.29 -8.87
C VAL A 66 -5.86 1.21 -8.60
N LEU A 67 -5.18 1.67 -7.56
CA LEU A 67 -4.93 3.08 -7.29
C LEU A 67 -3.44 3.38 -7.34
N ILE A 68 -3.06 4.56 -7.85
CA ILE A 68 -1.76 5.19 -7.58
C ILE A 68 -2.02 6.35 -6.64
N VAL A 69 -1.27 6.44 -5.52
CA VAL A 69 -1.50 7.41 -4.45
C VAL A 69 -0.18 7.95 -3.92
N PRO A 70 -0.06 9.27 -3.65
CA PRO A 70 1.15 9.86 -3.07
C PRO A 70 1.29 9.55 -1.58
N HIS A 71 2.54 9.63 -1.06
CA HIS A 71 2.88 9.25 0.30
C HIS A 71 3.64 10.32 1.11
N ALA A 72 3.59 11.58 0.71
CA ALA A 72 4.09 12.66 1.53
C ALA A 72 3.25 12.85 2.80
N GLY A 73 3.70 13.70 3.73
CA GLY A 73 2.90 14.05 4.91
C GLY A 73 1.53 14.61 4.54
N TYR A 74 0.50 14.35 5.35
CA TYR A 74 -0.90 14.68 5.05
C TYR A 74 -1.16 16.15 4.75
N ILE A 75 -0.40 17.07 5.36
CA ILE A 75 -0.48 18.51 5.08
C ILE A 75 -0.13 18.86 3.62
N TYR A 76 0.64 18.00 2.94
CA TYR A 76 1.08 18.19 1.56
C TYR A 76 0.26 17.39 0.57
N SER A 77 0.17 16.08 0.75
CA SER A 77 -0.44 15.16 -0.22
C SER A 77 -1.77 14.55 0.23
N GLY A 78 -2.21 14.79 1.46
CA GLY A 78 -3.41 14.17 2.02
C GLY A 78 -4.68 14.40 1.21
N SER A 79 -4.86 15.61 0.66
CA SER A 79 -6.01 15.91 -0.21
C SER A 79 -5.99 15.08 -1.50
N THR A 80 -4.82 14.92 -2.13
CA THR A 80 -4.65 14.10 -3.34
C THR A 80 -4.87 12.63 -3.06
N ALA A 81 -4.38 12.14 -1.90
CA ALA A 81 -4.63 10.77 -1.45
C ALA A 81 -6.13 10.53 -1.17
N ALA A 82 -6.78 11.46 -0.48
CA ALA A 82 -8.21 11.37 -0.16
C ALA A 82 -9.08 11.24 -1.41
N MET A 83 -8.76 11.95 -2.49
CA MET A 83 -9.51 11.87 -3.75
C MET A 83 -9.46 10.46 -4.36
N ALA A 84 -8.32 9.76 -4.28
CA ALA A 84 -8.24 8.36 -4.70
C ALA A 84 -9.03 7.44 -3.76
N TYR A 85 -8.84 7.58 -2.45
CA TYR A 85 -9.48 6.71 -1.48
C TYR A 85 -10.99 6.88 -1.40
N ALA A 86 -11.52 8.08 -1.68
CA ALA A 86 -12.97 8.32 -1.75
C ALA A 86 -13.65 7.45 -2.82
N CYS A 87 -12.95 7.06 -3.89
CA CYS A 87 -13.47 6.14 -4.91
C CYS A 87 -13.77 4.74 -4.36
N LEU A 88 -13.21 4.38 -3.20
CA LEU A 88 -13.41 3.07 -2.57
C LEU A 88 -14.62 2.99 -1.65
N ALA A 89 -15.27 4.11 -1.32
CA ALA A 89 -16.39 4.13 -0.38
C ALA A 89 -17.52 3.13 -0.73
N PRO A 90 -17.91 2.95 -2.01
CA PRO A 90 -18.89 1.93 -2.37
C PRO A 90 -18.41 0.49 -2.18
N LEU A 91 -17.09 0.28 -2.06
CA LEU A 91 -16.44 -1.04 -2.03
C LEU A 91 -16.06 -1.52 -0.62
N HIS A 92 -16.43 -0.78 0.44
CA HIS A 92 -15.99 -1.03 1.81
C HIS A 92 -16.32 -2.46 2.32
N GLN A 93 -17.41 -3.06 1.85
CA GLN A 93 -17.77 -4.44 2.20
C GLN A 93 -17.17 -5.48 1.25
N GLN A 94 -16.74 -5.08 0.07
CA GLN A 94 -16.23 -5.96 -0.97
C GLN A 94 -14.73 -6.20 -0.82
N ILE A 95 -13.94 -5.15 -0.64
CA ILE A 95 -12.47 -5.26 -0.51
C ILE A 95 -12.10 -5.91 0.83
N LYS A 96 -11.39 -7.05 0.77
CA LYS A 96 -10.90 -7.82 1.92
C LYS A 96 -9.38 -7.97 1.94
N ARG A 97 -8.72 -7.63 0.84
CA ARG A 97 -7.27 -7.68 0.68
C ARG A 97 -6.77 -6.43 0.00
N VAL A 98 -5.68 -5.87 0.51
CA VAL A 98 -4.95 -4.77 -0.12
C VAL A 98 -3.52 -5.20 -0.40
N ILE A 99 -3.13 -5.20 -1.68
CA ILE A 99 -1.75 -5.37 -2.13
C ILE A 99 -1.17 -3.98 -2.27
N LEU A 100 -0.23 -3.62 -1.40
CA LEU A 100 0.33 -2.27 -1.34
C LEU A 100 1.82 -2.29 -1.69
N LEU A 101 2.16 -1.67 -2.83
CA LEU A 101 3.54 -1.55 -3.29
C LEU A 101 4.02 -0.10 -3.14
N GLY A 102 5.25 0.09 -2.68
CA GLY A 102 5.88 1.41 -2.60
C GLY A 102 7.40 1.32 -2.65
N PRO A 103 8.09 2.43 -2.94
CA PRO A 103 9.55 2.46 -3.01
C PRO A 103 10.20 2.28 -1.63
N THR A 104 11.46 1.82 -1.63
CA THR A 104 12.32 1.83 -0.45
C THR A 104 13.11 3.13 -0.38
N HIS A 105 13.02 3.86 0.75
CA HIS A 105 13.76 5.11 0.97
C HIS A 105 14.87 4.97 2.02
N ARG A 106 14.80 3.96 2.90
CA ARG A 106 15.68 3.83 4.06
C ARG A 106 16.70 2.72 3.92
N VAL A 107 16.33 1.63 3.28
CA VAL A 107 17.20 0.46 3.09
C VAL A 107 17.18 0.06 1.63
N ALA A 108 18.33 0.07 0.99
CA ALA A 108 18.44 -0.40 -0.40
C ALA A 108 18.16 -1.90 -0.50
N VAL A 109 17.40 -2.28 -1.50
CA VAL A 109 17.02 -3.67 -1.81
C VAL A 109 17.14 -3.89 -3.32
N ASN A 110 17.71 -5.00 -3.73
CA ASN A 110 17.61 -5.50 -5.08
C ASN A 110 16.44 -6.49 -5.13
N GLY A 111 15.31 -6.07 -5.70
CA GLY A 111 14.07 -6.83 -5.70
C GLY A 111 12.96 -6.21 -4.86
N ILE A 112 12.11 -7.06 -4.29
CA ILE A 112 10.89 -6.66 -3.56
C ILE A 112 10.94 -7.26 -2.16
N ALA A 113 10.99 -6.41 -1.14
CA ALA A 113 11.01 -6.84 0.25
C ALA A 113 9.59 -7.08 0.78
N VAL A 114 9.44 -8.22 1.47
CA VAL A 114 8.23 -8.67 2.16
C VAL A 114 8.55 -8.80 3.64
N PRO A 115 7.71 -8.34 4.58
CA PRO A 115 7.98 -8.49 6.01
C PRO A 115 7.69 -9.91 6.49
N GLU A 116 8.31 -10.27 7.61
CA GLU A 116 8.02 -11.47 8.38
C GLU A 116 7.04 -11.18 9.55
N ALA A 117 6.71 -9.91 9.76
CA ALA A 117 5.72 -9.47 10.73
C ALA A 117 4.34 -10.08 10.46
N SER A 118 3.51 -10.20 11.51
CA SER A 118 2.13 -10.68 11.41
C SER A 118 1.12 -9.56 11.21
N ALA A 119 1.48 -8.32 11.53
CA ALA A 119 0.64 -7.13 11.40
C ALA A 119 1.47 -5.85 11.31
N PHE A 120 0.86 -4.81 10.74
CA PHE A 120 1.34 -3.43 10.80
C PHE A 120 0.44 -2.63 11.75
N ALA A 121 1.07 -1.92 12.71
CA ALA A 121 0.36 -1.04 13.63
C ALA A 121 0.23 0.38 13.06
N THR A 122 -0.90 1.00 13.36
CA THR A 122 -1.13 2.45 13.22
C THR A 122 -1.73 2.98 14.52
N PRO A 123 -1.85 4.29 14.72
CA PRO A 123 -2.64 4.81 15.85
C PRO A 123 -4.11 4.35 15.87
N LEU A 124 -4.65 3.92 14.73
CA LEU A 124 -6.04 3.41 14.62
C LEU A 124 -6.18 1.92 14.91
N GLY A 125 -5.08 1.22 15.20
CA GLY A 125 -5.06 -0.22 15.48
C GLY A 125 -4.20 -1.02 14.50
N ASN A 126 -4.14 -2.33 14.73
CA ASN A 126 -3.32 -3.24 13.95
C ASN A 126 -4.06 -3.73 12.71
N ILE A 127 -3.35 -3.79 11.58
CA ILE A 127 -3.82 -4.37 10.32
C ILE A 127 -3.11 -5.71 10.16
N PRO A 128 -3.84 -6.84 10.14
CA PRO A 128 -3.25 -8.16 9.95
C PRO A 128 -2.67 -8.29 8.54
N LEU A 129 -1.53 -8.98 8.41
CA LEU A 129 -0.99 -9.34 7.11
C LEU A 129 -1.67 -10.60 6.56
N ASP A 130 -1.81 -10.67 5.25
CA ASP A 130 -2.30 -11.87 4.55
C ASP A 130 -1.13 -12.85 4.33
N LEU A 131 -0.77 -13.58 5.40
CA LEU A 131 0.37 -14.48 5.39
C LEU A 131 0.23 -15.62 4.38
N ASP A 132 -0.99 -16.07 4.10
CA ASP A 132 -1.27 -17.12 3.11
C ASP A 132 -0.98 -16.61 1.68
N THR A 133 -1.36 -15.37 1.40
CA THR A 133 -1.06 -14.70 0.13
C THR A 133 0.42 -14.39 0.01
N ILE A 134 1.06 -13.92 1.08
CA ILE A 134 2.51 -13.66 1.14
C ILE A 134 3.31 -14.95 0.89
N ALA A 135 2.87 -16.08 1.42
CA ALA A 135 3.53 -17.36 1.22
C ALA A 135 3.62 -17.78 -0.25
N GLN A 136 2.68 -17.35 -1.10
CA GLN A 136 2.69 -17.61 -2.54
C GLN A 136 3.86 -16.94 -3.29
N LEU A 137 4.56 -16.01 -2.65
CA LEU A 137 5.69 -15.30 -3.25
C LEU A 137 7.06 -15.95 -2.98
N ARG A 138 7.13 -16.97 -2.12
CA ARG A 138 8.39 -17.52 -1.60
C ARG A 138 9.30 -18.14 -2.66
N ASP A 139 8.74 -18.61 -3.76
CA ASP A 139 9.47 -19.22 -4.88
C ASP A 139 9.99 -18.21 -5.91
N LEU A 140 9.59 -16.94 -5.81
CA LEU A 140 10.01 -15.90 -6.74
C LEU A 140 11.41 -15.36 -6.38
N PRO A 141 12.37 -15.36 -7.32
CA PRO A 141 13.77 -15.00 -7.03
C PRO A 141 13.95 -13.51 -6.68
N GLN A 142 13.01 -12.64 -7.10
CA GLN A 142 13.02 -11.21 -6.79
C GLN A 142 12.49 -10.88 -5.39
N ILE A 143 11.98 -11.86 -4.64
CA ILE A 143 11.41 -11.64 -3.30
C ILE A 143 12.46 -11.81 -2.21
N VAL A 144 12.51 -10.85 -1.30
CA VAL A 144 13.41 -10.84 -0.14
C VAL A 144 12.57 -10.68 1.13
N PHE A 145 12.65 -11.63 2.06
CA PHE A 145 11.99 -11.50 3.37
C PHE A 145 12.86 -10.67 4.32
N SER A 146 12.34 -9.50 4.78
CA SER A 146 13.13 -8.59 5.61
C SER A 146 12.26 -7.58 6.38
N ASP A 147 12.09 -7.79 7.67
CA ASP A 147 11.50 -6.79 8.56
C ASP A 147 12.33 -5.49 8.63
N ARG A 148 13.66 -5.59 8.48
CA ARG A 148 14.56 -4.44 8.49
C ARG A 148 14.21 -3.40 7.42
N VAL A 149 13.82 -3.84 6.22
CA VAL A 149 13.44 -2.95 5.12
C VAL A 149 12.17 -2.18 5.47
N HIS A 150 11.22 -2.85 6.11
CA HIS A 150 9.93 -2.26 6.47
C HIS A 150 9.98 -1.41 7.73
N ALA A 151 10.95 -1.63 8.64
CA ALA A 151 10.95 -1.07 9.99
C ALA A 151 10.80 0.47 10.03
N GLN A 152 11.50 1.17 9.13
CA GLN A 152 11.51 2.65 9.07
C GLN A 152 10.97 3.18 7.73
N GLU A 153 10.40 2.32 6.88
CA GLU A 153 9.86 2.75 5.59
C GLU A 153 8.46 3.35 5.75
N HIS A 154 8.28 4.54 5.20
CA HIS A 154 7.06 5.32 5.32
C HIS A 154 6.13 5.22 4.10
N SER A 155 6.67 4.87 2.92
CA SER A 155 5.93 4.86 1.66
C SER A 155 4.67 3.98 1.68
N LEU A 156 4.68 2.91 2.49
CA LEU A 156 3.53 2.04 2.68
C LEU A 156 2.65 2.49 3.86
N GLU A 157 3.28 2.94 4.95
CA GLU A 157 2.58 3.26 6.20
C GLU A 157 1.58 4.41 6.05
N VAL A 158 1.94 5.45 5.30
CA VAL A 158 1.13 6.67 5.14
C VAL A 158 -0.27 6.38 4.58
N HIS A 159 -0.44 5.31 3.84
CA HIS A 159 -1.71 4.88 3.25
C HIS A 159 -2.65 4.21 4.25
N LEU A 160 -2.09 3.59 5.28
CA LEU A 160 -2.84 2.69 6.16
C LEU A 160 -4.01 3.36 6.90
N PRO A 161 -3.88 4.58 7.45
CA PRO A 161 -5.02 5.23 8.11
C PRO A 161 -6.18 5.54 7.15
N PHE A 162 -5.92 5.92 5.90
CA PHE A 162 -6.97 6.10 4.89
C PHE A 162 -7.68 4.79 4.60
N LEU A 163 -6.93 3.71 4.36
CA LEU A 163 -7.48 2.38 4.10
C LEU A 163 -8.33 1.88 5.26
N GLN A 164 -7.88 2.06 6.51
CA GLN A 164 -8.65 1.69 7.71
C GLN A 164 -9.96 2.47 7.81
N ARG A 165 -9.97 3.77 7.46
CA ARG A 165 -11.18 4.60 7.52
C ARG A 165 -12.17 4.27 6.42
N VAL A 166 -11.71 3.91 5.22
CA VAL A 166 -12.57 3.67 4.06
C VAL A 166 -13.04 2.22 3.98
N LEU A 167 -12.16 1.24 4.26
CA LEU A 167 -12.47 -0.18 4.09
C LEU A 167 -12.90 -0.88 5.39
N GLY A 168 -12.47 -0.38 6.57
CA GLY A 168 -12.62 -1.10 7.83
C GLY A 168 -11.66 -2.28 7.91
N ASP A 169 -12.20 -3.50 8.00
CA ASP A 169 -11.40 -4.72 8.16
C ASP A 169 -10.92 -5.27 6.82
N PHE A 170 -9.60 -5.36 6.66
CA PHE A 170 -8.93 -5.99 5.52
C PHE A 170 -7.61 -6.62 5.95
N LYS A 171 -7.05 -7.49 5.10
CA LYS A 171 -5.69 -8.02 5.24
C LYS A 171 -4.74 -7.29 4.29
N LEU A 172 -3.53 -7.01 4.75
CA LEU A 172 -2.51 -6.28 3.99
C LEU A 172 -1.43 -7.22 3.44
N VAL A 173 -1.01 -7.00 2.20
CA VAL A 173 0.22 -7.55 1.60
C VAL A 173 1.15 -6.38 1.27
N PRO A 174 2.06 -6.00 2.17
CA PRO A 174 2.96 -4.87 1.98
C PRO A 174 4.22 -5.30 1.24
N LEU A 175 4.55 -4.61 0.15
CA LEU A 175 5.66 -4.90 -0.75
C LEU A 175 6.53 -3.65 -0.91
N ALA A 176 7.70 -3.62 -0.27
CA ALA A 176 8.66 -2.52 -0.40
C ALA A 176 9.59 -2.82 -1.58
N VAL A 177 9.45 -2.05 -2.66
CA VAL A 177 10.09 -2.29 -3.95
C VAL A 177 11.37 -1.48 -4.05
N GLY A 178 12.50 -2.17 -4.16
CA GLY A 178 13.80 -1.58 -4.47
C GLY A 178 14.12 -1.65 -5.95
N GLU A 179 15.41 -1.67 -6.29
CA GLU A 179 15.84 -1.77 -7.69
C GLU A 179 15.45 -3.13 -8.27
N THR A 180 14.61 -3.10 -9.31
CA THR A 180 14.12 -4.32 -9.97
C THR A 180 13.53 -4.00 -11.34
N SER A 181 13.35 -5.02 -12.19
CA SER A 181 12.77 -4.84 -13.51
C SER A 181 11.24 -4.68 -13.48
N PRO A 182 10.64 -3.99 -14.45
CA PRO A 182 9.18 -3.94 -14.60
C PRO A 182 8.55 -5.33 -14.70
N GLN A 183 9.23 -6.27 -15.36
CA GLN A 183 8.77 -7.65 -15.53
C GLN A 183 8.68 -8.39 -14.19
N ALA A 184 9.67 -8.20 -13.32
CA ALA A 184 9.69 -8.82 -11.98
C ALA A 184 8.54 -8.30 -11.09
N VAL A 185 8.24 -7.00 -11.15
CA VAL A 185 7.09 -6.43 -10.43
C VAL A 185 5.76 -6.90 -11.05
N ALA A 186 5.65 -6.90 -12.39
CA ALA A 186 4.44 -7.36 -13.08
C ALA A 186 4.14 -8.84 -12.79
N GLU A 187 5.18 -9.69 -12.69
CA GLU A 187 5.02 -11.10 -12.30
C GLU A 187 4.40 -11.23 -10.90
N VAL A 188 4.89 -10.46 -9.93
CA VAL A 188 4.33 -10.43 -8.57
C VAL A 188 2.90 -9.93 -8.59
N LEU A 189 2.61 -8.83 -9.28
CA LEU A 189 1.25 -8.30 -9.42
C LEU A 189 0.30 -9.32 -10.07
N ASN A 190 0.74 -10.00 -11.13
CA ASN A 190 -0.06 -11.01 -11.81
C ASN A 190 -0.36 -12.21 -10.90
N ARG A 191 0.59 -12.64 -10.07
CA ARG A 191 0.39 -13.70 -9.07
C ARG A 191 -0.60 -13.31 -7.98
N LEU A 192 -0.61 -12.03 -7.58
CA LEU A 192 -1.43 -11.51 -6.48
C LEU A 192 -2.71 -10.81 -6.95
N TRP A 193 -3.03 -10.82 -8.23
CA TRP A 193 -4.09 -9.97 -8.80
C TRP A 193 -5.44 -10.13 -8.10
N GLY A 194 -5.82 -11.35 -7.77
CA GLY A 194 -7.07 -11.67 -7.10
C GLY A 194 -8.32 -11.29 -7.88
N GLY A 195 -9.46 -11.44 -7.25
CA GLY A 195 -10.77 -11.03 -7.75
C GLY A 195 -11.20 -9.65 -7.25
N PRO A 196 -12.51 -9.38 -7.24
CA PRO A 196 -13.07 -8.10 -6.81
C PRO A 196 -12.86 -7.79 -5.32
N GLU A 197 -12.49 -8.79 -4.50
CA GLU A 197 -12.12 -8.63 -3.09
C GLU A 197 -10.71 -8.06 -2.88
N THR A 198 -9.90 -7.95 -3.92
CA THR A 198 -8.50 -7.52 -3.87
C THR A 198 -8.31 -6.16 -4.53
N LEU A 199 -7.83 -5.19 -3.76
CA LEU A 199 -7.39 -3.88 -4.23
C LEU A 199 -5.86 -3.86 -4.35
N ILE A 200 -5.34 -3.26 -5.41
CA ILE A 200 -3.92 -2.96 -5.58
C ILE A 200 -3.69 -1.47 -5.38
N VAL A 201 -2.70 -1.08 -4.58
CA VAL A 201 -2.30 0.32 -4.37
C VAL A 201 -0.82 0.47 -4.67
N ILE A 202 -0.48 1.37 -5.56
CA ILE A 202 0.90 1.78 -5.84
C ILE A 202 1.15 3.13 -5.20
N SER A 203 2.14 3.17 -4.35
CA SER A 203 2.56 4.36 -3.61
C SER A 203 3.67 5.09 -4.37
N SER A 204 3.43 6.33 -4.77
CA SER A 204 4.45 7.16 -5.41
C SER A 204 4.13 8.65 -5.34
N ASP A 205 5.11 9.45 -4.93
CA ASP A 205 5.16 10.86 -5.26
C ASP A 205 5.79 11.03 -6.66
N LEU A 206 5.61 12.21 -7.29
CA LEU A 206 6.16 12.55 -8.60
C LEU A 206 7.54 13.22 -8.47
N SER A 207 7.80 14.31 -9.22
CA SER A 207 9.09 15.00 -9.19
C SER A 207 9.41 15.61 -7.84
N HIS A 208 10.71 15.70 -7.51
CA HIS A 208 11.18 16.20 -6.23
C HIS A 208 12.08 17.40 -6.40
N PHE A 209 11.88 18.40 -5.52
CA PHE A 209 12.77 19.53 -5.27
C PHE A 209 13.06 20.45 -6.48
N GLN A 210 12.20 20.43 -7.48
CA GLN A 210 12.24 21.37 -8.60
C GLN A 210 11.49 22.66 -8.25
N ASN A 211 11.74 23.74 -9.00
CA ASN A 211 10.89 24.91 -8.90
C ASN A 211 9.48 24.60 -9.44
N TYR A 212 8.50 25.38 -9.01
CA TYR A 212 7.08 25.15 -9.27
C TYR A 212 6.75 24.91 -10.75
N SER A 213 7.25 25.76 -11.67
CA SER A 213 6.93 25.66 -13.10
C SER A 213 7.58 24.43 -13.75
N ALA A 214 8.83 24.12 -13.37
CA ALA A 214 9.54 22.95 -13.88
C ALA A 214 8.88 21.66 -13.39
N ALA A 215 8.52 21.60 -12.09
CA ALA A 215 7.80 20.47 -11.51
C ALA A 215 6.48 20.21 -12.26
N GLN A 216 5.68 21.26 -12.49
CA GLN A 216 4.41 21.12 -13.23
C GLN A 216 4.60 20.53 -14.63
N GLN A 217 5.69 20.86 -15.33
CA GLN A 217 5.94 20.32 -16.66
C GLN A 217 6.35 18.85 -16.59
N VAL A 218 7.28 18.51 -15.70
CA VAL A 218 7.74 17.12 -15.52
C VAL A 218 6.59 16.22 -15.05
N ASP A 219 5.80 16.70 -14.08
CA ASP A 219 4.70 15.93 -13.51
C ASP A 219 3.58 15.68 -14.53
N ARG A 220 3.23 16.68 -15.35
CA ARG A 220 2.29 16.48 -16.47
C ARG A 220 2.80 15.44 -17.47
N ASN A 221 4.08 15.46 -17.80
CA ASN A 221 4.65 14.46 -18.71
C ASN A 221 4.61 13.05 -18.09
N THR A 222 4.96 12.93 -16.81
CA THR A 222 4.89 11.66 -16.08
C THR A 222 3.44 11.13 -16.03
N CYS A 223 2.46 12.01 -15.79
CA CYS A 223 1.04 11.64 -15.87
C CYS A 223 0.63 11.15 -17.26
N GLN A 224 1.17 11.74 -18.34
CA GLN A 224 0.89 11.26 -19.71
C GLN A 224 1.46 9.86 -19.94
N HIS A 225 2.70 9.56 -19.49
CA HIS A 225 3.26 8.21 -19.54
C HIS A 225 2.35 7.20 -18.81
N ILE A 226 1.85 7.55 -17.60
CA ILE A 226 0.92 6.70 -16.85
C ILE A 226 -0.38 6.46 -17.63
N LEU A 227 -0.98 7.52 -18.19
CA LEU A 227 -2.23 7.43 -18.97
C LEU A 227 -2.07 6.61 -20.26
N GLN A 228 -0.85 6.58 -20.84
CA GLN A 228 -0.51 5.80 -22.02
C GLN A 228 -0.03 4.38 -21.69
N LEU A 229 0.01 4.00 -20.41
CA LEU A 229 0.58 2.75 -19.90
C LEU A 229 2.06 2.56 -20.32
N ASP A 230 2.82 3.65 -20.48
CA ASP A 230 4.23 3.60 -20.87
C ASP A 230 5.11 3.30 -19.66
N ALA A 231 5.65 2.08 -19.60
CA ALA A 231 6.43 1.54 -18.48
C ALA A 231 7.91 1.98 -18.50
N HIS A 232 8.19 3.26 -18.81
CA HIS A 232 9.54 3.84 -18.90
C HIS A 232 9.72 5.05 -17.97
N ILE A 233 8.97 5.12 -16.88
CA ILE A 233 9.09 6.19 -15.87
C ILE A 233 10.46 6.08 -15.20
N GLN A 234 11.18 7.21 -15.13
CA GLN A 234 12.51 7.27 -14.52
C GLN A 234 12.42 7.61 -13.01
N PRO A 235 13.34 7.12 -12.16
CA PRO A 235 13.34 7.42 -10.72
C PRO A 235 13.40 8.92 -10.37
N GLN A 236 13.92 9.76 -11.26
CA GLN A 236 13.95 11.22 -11.11
C GLN A 236 12.57 11.87 -11.31
N HIS A 237 11.64 11.17 -11.98
CA HIS A 237 10.31 11.66 -12.28
C HIS A 237 9.25 11.18 -11.28
N ALA A 238 9.52 10.05 -10.61
CA ALA A 238 8.66 9.51 -9.55
C ALA A 238 9.49 8.60 -8.64
N CYS A 239 9.36 8.77 -7.32
CA CYS A 239 10.09 7.92 -6.37
C CYS A 239 9.66 6.45 -6.45
N GLY A 240 8.41 6.19 -6.81
CA GLY A 240 7.84 4.87 -7.06
C GLY A 240 8.02 4.36 -8.49
N ALA A 241 9.04 4.80 -9.25
CA ALA A 241 9.23 4.41 -10.65
C ALA A 241 9.26 2.89 -10.86
N PHE A 242 9.92 2.14 -9.98
CA PHE A 242 9.99 0.68 -10.10
C PHE A 242 8.62 0.01 -9.96
N PRO A 243 7.84 0.21 -8.88
CA PRO A 243 6.51 -0.37 -8.80
C PRO A 243 5.55 0.19 -9.85
N LEU A 244 5.66 1.47 -10.24
CA LEU A 244 4.85 2.07 -11.31
C LEU A 244 5.07 1.36 -12.64
N ASN A 245 6.32 1.21 -13.09
CA ASN A 245 6.63 0.55 -14.36
C ASN A 245 6.12 -0.89 -14.41
N GLY A 246 6.22 -1.62 -13.28
CA GLY A 246 5.65 -2.97 -13.18
C GLY A 246 4.11 -2.98 -13.25
N LEU A 247 3.46 -2.02 -12.57
CA LEU A 247 2.02 -1.84 -12.72
C LEU A 247 1.63 -1.55 -14.17
N LEU A 248 2.29 -0.59 -14.82
CA LEU A 248 1.94 -0.18 -16.20
C LEU A 248 2.08 -1.34 -17.17
N LEU A 249 3.10 -2.18 -17.01
CA LEU A 249 3.24 -3.42 -17.79
C LEU A 249 2.11 -4.41 -17.52
N ALA A 250 1.76 -4.64 -16.26
CA ALA A 250 0.64 -5.54 -15.90
C ALA A 250 -0.71 -4.98 -16.39
N ALA A 251 -0.91 -3.66 -16.28
CA ALA A 251 -2.11 -2.97 -16.75
C ALA A 251 -2.28 -3.09 -18.27
N GLN A 252 -1.18 -2.93 -19.02
CA GLN A 252 -1.16 -3.11 -20.47
C GLN A 252 -1.54 -4.54 -20.87
N GLN A 253 -0.96 -5.56 -20.19
CA GLN A 253 -1.26 -6.97 -20.43
C GLN A 253 -2.73 -7.34 -20.17
N ARG A 254 -3.38 -6.62 -19.24
CA ARG A 254 -4.77 -6.87 -18.79
C ARG A 254 -5.80 -5.93 -19.43
N GLY A 255 -5.37 -4.97 -20.25
CA GLY A 255 -6.25 -4.02 -20.90
C GLY A 255 -6.89 -3.03 -19.93
N LEU A 256 -6.22 -2.67 -18.82
CA LEU A 256 -6.77 -1.70 -17.86
C LEU A 256 -6.84 -0.30 -18.48
N THR A 257 -7.86 0.44 -18.07
CA THR A 257 -8.04 1.85 -18.43
C THR A 257 -7.63 2.75 -17.26
N PRO A 258 -6.53 3.53 -17.38
CA PRO A 258 -6.11 4.49 -16.38
C PRO A 258 -6.90 5.79 -16.47
N GLN A 259 -7.19 6.39 -15.32
CA GLN A 259 -7.81 7.71 -15.19
C GLN A 259 -7.03 8.55 -14.18
N LEU A 260 -6.63 9.76 -14.56
CA LEU A 260 -6.07 10.74 -13.63
C LEU A 260 -7.20 11.30 -12.76
N ILE A 261 -7.05 11.19 -11.44
CA ILE A 261 -8.02 11.72 -10.47
C ILE A 261 -7.64 13.15 -10.07
N HIS A 262 -6.37 13.34 -9.66
CA HIS A 262 -5.89 14.63 -9.19
C HIS A 262 -4.39 14.80 -9.48
N LEU A 263 -3.98 16.05 -9.69
CA LEU A 263 -2.58 16.46 -9.88
C LEU A 263 -2.36 17.81 -9.20
N CYS A 264 -1.41 17.87 -8.29
CA CYS A 264 -0.94 19.11 -7.66
C CYS A 264 0.53 18.96 -7.23
N ASN A 265 1.06 19.94 -6.53
CA ASN A 265 2.37 19.86 -5.88
C ASN A 265 2.34 20.52 -4.49
N SER A 266 3.41 20.36 -3.71
CA SER A 266 3.50 20.92 -2.36
C SER A 266 3.34 22.44 -2.30
N GLY A 267 3.65 23.17 -3.37
CA GLY A 267 3.45 24.62 -3.48
C GLY A 267 1.98 25.04 -3.67
N ASP A 268 1.10 24.09 -3.97
CA ASP A 268 -0.36 24.28 -4.02
C ASP A 268 -1.03 24.02 -2.67
N THR A 269 -0.30 23.41 -1.74
CA THR A 269 -0.80 23.03 -0.41
C THR A 269 -0.07 23.81 0.70
N ALA A 270 0.95 23.25 1.33
CA ALA A 270 1.64 23.84 2.48
C ALA A 270 3.12 24.17 2.23
N GLY A 271 3.64 23.90 1.05
CA GLY A 271 5.06 24.07 0.71
C GLY A 271 5.41 25.41 0.08
N ASP A 272 6.72 25.69 0.05
CA ASP A 272 7.29 26.81 -0.70
C ASP A 272 7.41 26.46 -2.18
N LYS A 273 7.09 27.41 -3.06
CA LYS A 273 7.15 27.24 -4.52
C LYS A 273 8.56 27.20 -5.12
N SER A 274 9.59 27.49 -4.35
CA SER A 274 10.97 27.42 -4.83
C SER A 274 11.46 25.98 -5.01
N ARG A 275 10.95 25.05 -4.18
CA ARG A 275 11.31 23.63 -4.17
C ARG A 275 10.08 22.79 -3.82
N VAL A 276 9.42 22.24 -4.85
CA VAL A 276 8.19 21.47 -4.66
C VAL A 276 8.38 19.98 -4.88
N VAL A 277 7.42 19.20 -4.38
CA VAL A 277 7.23 17.77 -4.69
C VAL A 277 5.89 17.62 -5.36
N GLY A 278 5.85 16.91 -6.49
CA GLY A 278 4.64 16.64 -7.24
C GLY A 278 3.82 15.47 -6.66
N TYR A 279 2.50 15.59 -6.74
CA TYR A 279 1.55 14.59 -6.24
C TYR A 279 0.49 14.32 -7.29
N ALA A 280 0.28 13.06 -7.63
CA ALA A 280 -0.86 12.66 -8.45
C ALA A 280 -1.56 11.44 -7.86
N SER A 281 -2.84 11.32 -8.16
CA SER A 281 -3.60 10.11 -7.91
C SER A 281 -4.30 9.63 -9.16
N PHE A 282 -4.33 8.29 -9.33
CA PHE A 282 -4.95 7.63 -10.46
C PHE A 282 -5.81 6.46 -10.00
N ALA A 283 -6.83 6.15 -10.79
CA ALA A 283 -7.58 4.91 -10.73
C ALA A 283 -7.41 4.12 -12.03
N PHE A 284 -7.37 2.79 -11.93
CA PHE A 284 -7.34 1.89 -13.08
C PHE A 284 -8.53 0.95 -12.99
N TYR A 285 -9.22 0.82 -14.09
CA TYR A 285 -10.44 0.01 -14.21
C TYR A 285 -10.19 -1.18 -15.11
N GLU A 286 -10.73 -2.33 -14.72
CA GLU A 286 -10.75 -3.52 -15.58
C GLU A 286 -11.72 -3.29 -16.73
N PRO A 287 -11.48 -3.90 -17.91
CA PRO A 287 -12.44 -3.84 -19.00
C PRO A 287 -13.77 -4.47 -18.56
N ASP A 288 -14.88 -3.90 -19.03
CA ASP A 288 -16.20 -4.48 -18.80
C ASP A 288 -16.19 -5.90 -19.41
N HIS A 289 -16.51 -6.88 -18.61
CA HIS A 289 -16.73 -8.24 -19.09
C HIS A 289 -18.20 -8.31 -19.56
N ASP A 290 -18.39 -8.27 -20.90
CA ASP A 290 -19.68 -8.55 -21.55
C ASP A 290 -20.18 -9.98 -21.26
#